data_6e79924c36bd3695eed12379ac42ae2c
#
_entry.id   6e79924c36bd3695eed12379ac42ae2c
#
_cell.length_a   1.000
_cell.length_b   1.000
_cell.length_c   1.000
_cell.angle_alpha   90.00
_cell.angle_beta   90.00
_cell.angle_gamma   90.00
#
_symmetry.space_group_name_H-M   'P 1'
#
loop_
_entity.id
_entity.type
_entity.pdbx_description
1 polymer ?
#
loop_
_entity_poly.entity_id
_entity_poly.type
_entity_poly.pdbx_seq_one_letter_code
_entity_poly.pdbx_strand_id
1 'polypeptide(L)'
;FEHTDRNIFKIVNQLEIVGQEKRIPDGIVYVNGLPVVVMEFKSAVKEDTTIMNAFTQLTVRYRRDIPNLFHYNAFVVISDGVNNKYGTLFTPYDFFYAWRKVESTDKSNDGIDSLLTMVEGLFRRERLLSVLKDFVFFPDNSKGEQKMVCRNPQFFATHLLYENILGHSHINIKGDGKGGTYFGATGCGKSMTMLFLTRMLMRSRHLASPTIVLITDRTDLDDQLAAQFVNAKLFVGDETIINVETRKELGELLRGRKSGGVFLTTIHKFSEDINLLSDRANIICISDEAHRSQTNISQNISITDKGVKRSYGFAKYLHDSLPNATYVGFTGTPID
;
A
#
# COMPACT_ATOMS: atom_id res chain seq x y z
N PHE A 1 -10.39 15.01 -6.74
CA PHE A 1 -9.64 14.02 -7.55
C PHE A 1 -10.47 12.83 -8.06
N GLU A 2 -11.79 12.77 -7.80
CA GLU A 2 -12.62 11.59 -8.19
C GLU A 2 -12.86 11.49 -9.71
N HIS A 3 -12.89 12.61 -10.41
CA HIS A 3 -13.18 12.66 -11.84
C HIS A 3 -12.03 13.30 -12.58
N THR A 4 -11.32 12.54 -13.40
CA THR A 4 -10.14 13.00 -14.13
C THR A 4 -10.44 14.19 -15.06
N ASP A 5 -11.59 14.17 -15.73
CA ASP A 5 -12.08 15.19 -16.67
C ASP A 5 -12.39 16.54 -16.01
N ARG A 6 -12.60 16.57 -14.70
CA ARG A 6 -12.86 17.80 -13.92
C ARG A 6 -11.62 18.44 -13.34
N ASN A 7 -10.46 17.80 -13.48
CA ASN A 7 -9.21 18.31 -12.94
C ASN A 7 -8.38 19.00 -14.03
N ILE A 8 -7.75 20.10 -13.66
CA ILE A 8 -6.85 20.86 -14.54
C ILE A 8 -5.42 20.42 -14.26
N PHE A 9 -4.76 19.87 -15.29
CA PHE A 9 -3.36 19.47 -15.24
C PHE A 9 -2.52 20.45 -16.03
N LYS A 10 -1.44 20.93 -15.42
CA LYS A 10 -0.46 21.80 -16.09
C LYS A 10 0.95 21.35 -15.73
N ILE A 11 1.86 21.42 -16.70
CA ILE A 11 3.29 21.34 -16.47
C ILE A 11 3.85 22.72 -16.82
N VAL A 12 4.67 23.26 -15.91
CA VAL A 12 5.38 24.52 -16.12
C VAL A 12 6.86 24.21 -15.99
N ASN A 13 7.61 24.55 -17.02
CA ASN A 13 9.06 24.41 -17.06
C ASN A 13 9.74 25.76 -16.82
N GLN A 14 10.92 25.73 -16.23
CA GLN A 14 11.80 26.89 -16.02
C GLN A 14 11.08 28.09 -15.35
N LEU A 15 10.18 27.82 -14.39
CA LEU A 15 9.49 28.88 -13.65
C LEU A 15 10.46 29.55 -12.67
N GLU A 16 10.64 30.85 -12.81
CA GLU A 16 11.39 31.66 -11.87
C GLU A 16 10.59 31.86 -10.59
N ILE A 17 11.14 31.46 -9.45
CA ILE A 17 10.53 31.63 -8.12
C ILE A 17 11.51 32.38 -7.25
N VAL A 18 11.05 33.48 -6.66
CA VAL A 18 11.82 34.31 -5.73
C VAL A 18 11.35 34.03 -4.30
N GLY A 19 12.27 33.54 -3.49
CA GLY A 19 12.09 33.31 -2.03
C GLY A 19 13.25 33.93 -1.28
N GLN A 20 13.96 33.16 -0.44
CA GLN A 20 15.23 33.62 0.17
C GLN A 20 16.28 33.83 -0.90
N GLU A 21 16.30 32.96 -1.90
CA GLU A 21 17.10 33.04 -3.10
C GLU A 21 16.20 32.77 -4.31
N LYS A 22 16.58 33.32 -5.47
CA LYS A 22 15.91 33.00 -6.72
C LYS A 22 16.27 31.59 -7.16
N ARG A 23 15.23 30.78 -7.49
CA ARG A 23 15.40 29.40 -7.99
C ARG A 23 14.53 29.18 -9.22
N ILE A 24 14.97 28.28 -10.08
CA ILE A 24 14.29 27.95 -11.35
C ILE A 24 14.24 26.42 -11.44
N PRO A 25 13.19 25.74 -10.91
CA PRO A 25 12.98 24.31 -11.09
C PRO A 25 12.80 23.97 -12.58
N ASP A 26 13.34 22.81 -12.99
CA ASP A 26 13.24 22.36 -14.38
C ASP A 26 11.81 22.03 -14.79
N GLY A 27 11.03 21.47 -13.87
CA GLY A 27 9.62 21.19 -14.10
C GLY A 27 8.78 21.18 -12.84
N ILE A 28 7.55 21.70 -12.95
CA ILE A 28 6.56 21.66 -11.87
C ILE A 28 5.25 21.14 -12.44
N VAL A 29 4.71 20.09 -11.85
CA VAL A 29 3.38 19.57 -12.21
C VAL A 29 2.35 20.14 -11.25
N TYR A 30 1.35 20.78 -11.82
CA TYR A 30 0.21 21.34 -11.12
C TYR A 30 -1.05 20.51 -11.36
N VAL A 31 -1.81 20.27 -10.30
CA VAL A 31 -3.17 19.76 -10.38
C VAL A 31 -4.08 20.78 -9.69
N ASN A 32 -5.03 21.34 -10.42
CA ASN A 32 -5.94 22.40 -9.93
C ASN A 32 -5.22 23.61 -9.34
N GLY A 33 -4.06 23.98 -9.89
CA GLY A 33 -3.24 25.08 -9.40
C GLY A 33 -2.32 24.74 -8.21
N LEU A 34 -2.39 23.53 -7.64
CA LEU A 34 -1.48 23.08 -6.58
C LEU A 34 -0.22 22.45 -7.17
N PRO A 35 0.99 22.87 -6.77
CA PRO A 35 2.25 22.29 -7.22
C PRO A 35 2.49 20.94 -6.54
N VAL A 36 2.04 19.85 -7.17
CA VAL A 36 2.06 18.50 -6.55
C VAL A 36 3.35 17.74 -6.80
N VAL A 37 4.06 18.01 -7.90
CA VAL A 37 5.36 17.38 -8.19
C VAL A 37 6.35 18.44 -8.64
N VAL A 38 7.58 18.36 -8.15
CA VAL A 38 8.71 19.18 -8.59
C VAL A 38 9.78 18.26 -9.17
N MET A 39 10.31 18.64 -10.33
CA MET A 39 11.27 17.85 -11.09
C MET A 39 12.58 18.62 -11.25
N GLU A 40 13.69 17.91 -11.14
CA GLU A 40 15.01 18.43 -11.38
C GLU A 40 15.80 17.46 -12.27
N PHE A 41 16.36 17.99 -13.34
CA PHE A 41 17.06 17.24 -14.36
C PHE A 41 18.54 17.63 -14.39
N LYS A 42 19.39 16.67 -14.64
CA LYS A 42 20.82 16.88 -14.86
C LYS A 42 21.22 16.25 -16.19
N SER A 43 22.24 16.79 -16.81
CA SER A 43 22.75 16.22 -18.05
C SER A 43 23.72 15.08 -17.75
N ALA A 44 23.45 13.89 -18.32
CA ALA A 44 24.36 12.75 -18.25
C ALA A 44 25.70 12.98 -18.97
N VAL A 45 25.80 14.03 -19.80
CA VAL A 45 27.00 14.33 -20.61
C VAL A 45 28.03 15.18 -19.85
N LYS A 46 27.63 15.83 -18.74
CA LYS A 46 28.53 16.66 -17.93
C LYS A 46 29.18 15.80 -16.86
N GLU A 47 30.50 15.66 -16.90
CA GLU A 47 31.29 14.84 -15.98
C GLU A 47 31.11 15.19 -14.50
N ASP A 48 30.81 16.44 -14.16
CA ASP A 48 30.68 16.94 -12.78
C ASP A 48 29.24 16.98 -12.26
N THR A 49 28.24 16.53 -13.02
CA THR A 49 26.84 16.59 -12.61
C THR A 49 26.19 15.21 -12.59
N THR A 50 25.71 14.81 -11.42
CA THR A 50 25.08 13.51 -11.18
C THR A 50 23.62 13.68 -10.75
N ILE A 51 22.85 12.59 -10.80
CA ILE A 51 21.49 12.55 -10.26
C ILE A 51 21.46 12.91 -8.76
N MET A 52 22.56 12.69 -8.01
CA MET A 52 22.72 13.13 -6.62
C MET A 52 22.69 14.66 -6.50
N ASN A 53 23.21 15.39 -7.49
CA ASN A 53 23.15 16.84 -7.51
C ASN A 53 21.69 17.31 -7.63
N ALA A 54 20.86 16.65 -8.46
CA ALA A 54 19.42 16.93 -8.56
C ALA A 54 18.73 16.67 -7.19
N PHE A 55 19.04 15.56 -6.54
CA PHE A 55 18.53 15.24 -5.19
C PHE A 55 18.87 16.35 -4.18
N THR A 56 20.15 16.72 -4.07
CA THR A 56 20.58 17.76 -3.14
C THR A 56 19.97 19.12 -3.46
N GLN A 57 19.78 19.43 -4.75
CA GLN A 57 19.17 20.68 -5.18
C GLN A 57 17.71 20.78 -4.70
N LEU A 58 16.91 19.72 -4.86
CA LEU A 58 15.52 19.69 -4.42
C LEU A 58 15.39 19.64 -2.91
N THR A 59 16.07 18.67 -2.27
CA THR A 59 15.83 18.34 -0.85
C THR A 59 16.50 19.30 0.12
N VAL A 60 17.58 19.97 -0.29
CA VAL A 60 18.33 20.89 0.54
C VAL A 60 18.15 22.35 0.06
N ARG A 61 18.57 22.65 -1.18
CA ARG A 61 18.61 24.04 -1.65
C ARG A 61 17.24 24.64 -1.85
N TYR A 62 16.37 24.00 -2.65
CA TYR A 62 15.04 24.53 -2.94
C TYR A 62 14.14 24.52 -1.70
N ARG A 63 14.26 23.49 -0.86
CA ARG A 63 13.53 23.43 0.41
C ARG A 63 13.87 24.59 1.32
N ARG A 64 15.15 25.05 1.36
CA ARG A 64 15.58 26.21 2.11
C ARG A 64 15.13 27.51 1.45
N ASP A 65 15.35 27.66 0.14
CA ASP A 65 15.28 28.94 -0.56
C ASP A 65 13.87 29.30 -1.02
N ILE A 66 13.06 28.32 -1.39
CA ILE A 66 11.68 28.48 -1.91
C ILE A 66 10.71 27.49 -1.24
N PRO A 67 10.63 27.45 0.12
CA PRO A 67 9.86 26.46 0.87
C PRO A 67 8.37 26.43 0.51
N ASN A 68 7.80 27.57 0.13
CA ASN A 68 6.37 27.69 -0.21
C ASN A 68 5.97 26.81 -1.42
N LEU A 69 6.90 26.52 -2.34
CA LEU A 69 6.65 25.59 -3.44
C LEU A 69 6.26 24.20 -2.98
N PHE A 70 6.73 23.79 -1.79
CA PHE A 70 6.62 22.42 -1.29
C PHE A 70 5.48 22.19 -0.31
N HIS A 71 4.67 23.22 0.01
CA HIS A 71 3.52 23.05 0.93
C HIS A 71 2.53 21.98 0.43
N TYR A 72 2.29 21.90 -0.87
CA TYR A 72 1.37 20.93 -1.48
C TYR A 72 2.10 19.84 -2.26
N ASN A 73 3.44 19.80 -2.17
CA ASN A 73 4.23 18.82 -2.89
C ASN A 73 3.93 17.40 -2.37
N ALA A 74 3.58 16.51 -3.26
CA ALA A 74 3.35 15.10 -2.94
C ALA A 74 4.67 14.30 -3.00
N PHE A 75 5.41 14.45 -4.10
CA PHE A 75 6.71 13.82 -4.33
C PHE A 75 7.55 14.65 -5.29
N VAL A 76 8.80 14.28 -5.43
CA VAL A 76 9.76 14.92 -6.34
C VAL A 76 10.36 13.89 -7.28
N VAL A 77 10.79 14.34 -8.46
CA VAL A 77 11.45 13.51 -9.47
C VAL A 77 12.85 14.06 -9.72
N ILE A 78 13.81 13.17 -9.80
CA ILE A 78 15.19 13.45 -10.15
C ILE A 78 15.60 12.59 -11.35
N SER A 79 16.35 13.18 -12.29
CA SER A 79 16.79 12.49 -13.50
C SER A 79 18.11 13.02 -14.00
N ASP A 80 18.91 12.14 -14.58
CA ASP A 80 20.06 12.50 -15.43
C ASP A 80 19.85 12.09 -16.90
N GLY A 81 18.62 11.71 -17.25
CA GLY A 81 18.24 11.21 -18.57
C GLY A 81 18.33 9.69 -18.71
N VAL A 82 19.21 9.03 -17.94
CA VAL A 82 19.37 7.57 -17.91
C VAL A 82 18.79 7.00 -16.62
N ASN A 83 19.14 7.62 -15.49
CA ASN A 83 18.63 7.24 -14.17
C ASN A 83 17.47 8.18 -13.79
N ASN A 84 16.31 7.62 -13.59
CA ASN A 84 15.09 8.36 -13.30
C ASN A 84 14.48 7.81 -12.01
N LYS A 85 14.41 8.64 -10.97
CA LYS A 85 13.93 8.24 -9.66
C LYS A 85 12.94 9.25 -9.10
N TYR A 86 12.06 8.80 -8.24
CA TYR A 86 11.15 9.65 -7.47
C TYR A 86 11.13 9.25 -6.00
N GLY A 87 10.75 10.18 -5.17
CA GLY A 87 10.61 10.01 -3.74
C GLY A 87 9.97 11.25 -3.13
N THR A 88 9.86 11.32 -1.83
CA THR A 88 9.40 12.52 -1.15
C THR A 88 10.58 13.38 -0.70
N LEU A 89 10.35 14.62 -0.31
CA LEU A 89 11.40 15.48 0.25
C LEU A 89 12.05 14.92 1.53
N PHE A 90 11.40 13.96 2.17
CA PHE A 90 11.85 13.34 3.41
C PHE A 90 12.48 11.95 3.19
N THR A 91 12.46 11.48 1.94
CA THR A 91 13.01 10.16 1.58
C THR A 91 14.54 10.28 1.41
N PRO A 92 15.37 9.48 2.12
CA PRO A 92 16.78 9.39 1.83
C PRO A 92 17.04 8.94 0.38
N TYR A 93 18.16 9.38 -0.20
CA TYR A 93 18.48 9.11 -1.62
C TYR A 93 18.42 7.61 -1.99
N ASP A 94 18.93 6.74 -1.10
CA ASP A 94 18.98 5.30 -1.33
C ASP A 94 17.58 4.65 -1.44
N PHE A 95 16.55 5.34 -0.96
CA PHE A 95 15.17 4.90 -1.03
C PHE A 95 14.36 5.60 -2.13
N PHE A 96 14.97 6.44 -2.95
CA PHE A 96 14.35 6.91 -4.17
C PHE A 96 14.21 5.75 -5.15
N TYR A 97 13.03 5.61 -5.76
CA TYR A 97 12.67 4.45 -6.55
C TYR A 97 12.38 4.83 -8.00
N ALA A 98 12.68 3.93 -8.94
CA ALA A 98 12.36 4.12 -10.34
C ALA A 98 10.94 3.63 -10.66
N TRP A 99 10.24 4.35 -11.52
CA TRP A 99 8.99 3.86 -12.11
C TRP A 99 9.31 3.15 -13.42
N ARG A 100 9.20 1.82 -13.46
CA ARG A 100 9.80 0.97 -14.50
C ARG A 100 8.82 0.32 -15.46
N LYS A 101 7.52 0.57 -15.31
CA LYS A 101 6.47 -0.03 -16.13
C LYS A 101 5.39 0.98 -16.47
N VAL A 102 4.86 0.92 -17.68
CA VAL A 102 3.65 1.65 -18.05
C VAL A 102 2.41 0.87 -17.60
N GLU A 103 2.36 -0.44 -17.87
CA GLU A 103 1.30 -1.33 -17.42
C GLU A 103 1.83 -2.45 -16.50
N SER A 104 0.95 -3.09 -15.75
CA SER A 104 1.32 -4.14 -14.79
C SER A 104 2.00 -5.34 -15.45
N THR A 105 1.60 -5.66 -16.68
CA THR A 105 2.10 -6.80 -17.48
C THR A 105 3.41 -6.51 -18.21
N ASP A 106 3.85 -5.25 -18.27
CA ASP A 106 5.07 -4.87 -18.97
C ASP A 106 6.30 -5.47 -18.29
N LYS A 107 7.35 -5.66 -19.08
CA LYS A 107 8.70 -5.89 -18.55
C LYS A 107 9.22 -4.59 -17.94
N SER A 108 10.06 -4.71 -16.91
CA SER A 108 10.74 -3.56 -16.34
C SER A 108 11.67 -2.93 -17.37
N ASN A 109 11.57 -1.62 -17.53
CA ASN A 109 12.39 -0.84 -18.46
C ASN A 109 13.38 0.03 -17.68
N ASP A 110 14.65 -0.18 -17.95
CA ASP A 110 15.79 0.57 -17.41
C ASP A 110 16.59 1.17 -18.58
N GLY A 111 17.33 2.24 -18.32
CA GLY A 111 18.16 2.90 -19.34
C GLY A 111 17.49 4.12 -19.98
N ILE A 112 17.84 4.40 -21.25
CA ILE A 112 17.50 5.66 -21.93
C ILE A 112 15.98 5.91 -21.99
N ASP A 113 15.19 4.88 -22.20
CA ASP A 113 13.73 5.00 -22.31
C ASP A 113 13.02 5.05 -20.94
N SER A 114 13.75 4.92 -19.83
CA SER A 114 13.16 4.85 -18.50
C SER A 114 12.49 6.16 -18.06
N LEU A 115 12.93 7.30 -18.57
CA LEU A 115 12.24 8.58 -18.33
C LEU A 115 10.87 8.60 -19.02
N LEU A 116 10.80 8.17 -20.26
CA LEU A 116 9.52 8.06 -20.99
C LEU A 116 8.60 7.07 -20.30
N THR A 117 9.10 5.92 -19.87
CA THR A 117 8.35 4.93 -19.08
C THR A 117 7.80 5.53 -17.79
N MET A 118 8.57 6.35 -17.10
CA MET A 118 8.09 7.06 -15.89
C MET A 118 6.99 8.07 -16.27
N VAL A 119 7.15 8.84 -17.34
CA VAL A 119 6.16 9.83 -17.79
C VAL A 119 4.87 9.14 -18.21
N GLU A 120 4.91 8.15 -19.06
CA GLU A 120 3.74 7.41 -19.54
C GLU A 120 3.11 6.54 -18.43
N GLY A 121 3.92 6.05 -17.50
CA GLY A 121 3.49 5.25 -16.39
C GLY A 121 2.93 6.06 -15.23
N LEU A 122 3.75 6.86 -14.55
CA LEU A 122 3.39 7.55 -13.31
C LEU A 122 2.53 8.81 -13.58
N PHE A 123 2.79 9.54 -14.68
CA PHE A 123 2.15 10.83 -14.96
C PHE A 123 0.91 10.73 -15.86
N ARG A 124 0.44 9.53 -16.21
CA ARG A 124 -0.90 9.36 -16.77
C ARG A 124 -1.91 9.94 -15.77
N ARG A 125 -2.82 10.79 -16.23
CA ARG A 125 -3.68 11.63 -15.36
C ARG A 125 -4.41 10.83 -14.30
N GLU A 126 -5.05 9.73 -14.67
CA GLU A 126 -5.80 8.85 -13.76
C GLU A 126 -4.87 8.25 -12.72
N ARG A 127 -3.68 7.84 -13.13
CA ARG A 127 -2.70 7.20 -12.25
C ARG A 127 -2.08 8.21 -11.29
N LEU A 128 -1.72 9.40 -11.77
CA LEU A 128 -1.24 10.48 -10.92
C LEU A 128 -2.27 10.83 -9.84
N LEU A 129 -3.55 10.99 -10.22
CA LEU A 129 -4.62 11.24 -9.25
C LEU A 129 -4.78 10.10 -8.25
N SER A 130 -4.70 8.85 -8.70
CA SER A 130 -4.73 7.68 -7.81
C SER A 130 -3.56 7.70 -6.82
N VAL A 131 -2.34 7.98 -7.29
CA VAL A 131 -1.16 8.10 -6.42
C VAL A 131 -1.35 9.21 -5.39
N LEU A 132 -1.80 10.39 -5.80
CA LEU A 132 -2.04 11.52 -4.89
C LEU A 132 -3.11 11.22 -3.84
N LYS A 133 -4.13 10.45 -4.21
CA LYS A 133 -5.29 10.16 -3.36
C LYS A 133 -5.05 9.03 -2.37
N ASP A 134 -4.43 7.93 -2.83
CA ASP A 134 -4.43 6.67 -2.09
C ASP A 134 -3.02 6.11 -1.82
N PHE A 135 -1.95 6.77 -2.29
CA PHE A 135 -0.59 6.23 -2.21
C PHE A 135 0.46 7.21 -1.68
N VAL A 136 0.03 8.35 -1.17
CA VAL A 136 0.90 9.33 -0.48
C VAL A 136 0.31 9.63 0.88
N PHE A 137 1.10 9.53 1.94
CA PHE A 137 0.64 9.86 3.30
C PHE A 137 1.77 10.30 4.24
N PHE A 138 1.38 10.89 5.35
CA PHE A 138 2.25 11.24 6.47
C PHE A 138 2.00 10.22 7.59
N PRO A 139 2.97 9.37 7.96
CA PRO A 139 2.83 8.54 9.14
C PRO A 139 2.81 9.42 10.40
N ASP A 140 1.88 9.12 11.29
CA ASP A 140 1.81 9.74 12.63
C ASP A 140 2.79 9.02 13.56
N ASN A 141 4.02 9.50 13.59
CA ASN A 141 5.04 8.94 14.47
C ASN A 141 5.90 10.05 15.09
N SER A 142 6.52 9.72 16.24
CA SER A 142 7.38 10.64 17.00
C SER A 142 8.78 10.86 16.40
N LYS A 143 9.10 10.24 15.25
CA LYS A 143 10.44 10.26 14.65
C LYS A 143 10.70 11.46 13.73
N GLY A 144 9.85 12.48 13.76
CA GLY A 144 9.95 13.67 12.93
C GLY A 144 9.09 13.61 11.66
N GLU A 145 9.22 14.66 10.85
CA GLU A 145 8.45 14.77 9.61
C GLU A 145 8.85 13.68 8.62
N GLN A 146 7.89 12.85 8.25
CA GLN A 146 8.04 11.81 7.24
C GLN A 146 6.88 11.90 6.26
N LYS A 147 7.16 11.62 5.01
CA LYS A 147 6.15 11.44 3.97
C LYS A 147 6.50 10.21 3.16
N MET A 148 5.52 9.39 2.89
CA MET A 148 5.68 8.16 2.13
C MET A 148 4.97 8.29 0.79
N VAL A 149 5.55 7.68 -0.24
CA VAL A 149 4.92 7.47 -1.55
C VAL A 149 5.14 6.02 -1.97
N CYS A 150 4.17 5.42 -2.64
CA CYS A 150 4.28 4.03 -3.08
C CYS A 150 5.41 3.83 -4.09
N ARG A 151 5.92 2.62 -4.16
CA ARG A 151 6.78 2.15 -5.24
C ARG A 151 5.94 1.59 -6.40
N ASN A 152 6.47 1.60 -7.61
CA ASN A 152 5.82 1.07 -8.80
C ASN A 152 5.19 -0.34 -8.60
N PRO A 153 5.90 -1.35 -8.04
CA PRO A 153 5.30 -2.67 -7.80
C PRO A 153 4.14 -2.63 -6.80
N GLN A 154 4.23 -1.79 -5.75
CA GLN A 154 3.17 -1.66 -4.75
C GLN A 154 1.89 -1.08 -5.36
N PHE A 155 2.03 -0.08 -6.22
CA PHE A 155 0.89 0.52 -6.94
C PHE A 155 0.13 -0.53 -7.74
N PHE A 156 0.82 -1.27 -8.61
CA PHE A 156 0.17 -2.28 -9.45
C PHE A 156 -0.39 -3.45 -8.64
N ALA A 157 0.37 -3.96 -7.66
CA ALA A 157 -0.10 -5.05 -6.81
C ALA A 157 -1.38 -4.65 -6.05
N THR A 158 -1.42 -3.45 -5.50
CA THR A 158 -2.60 -2.96 -4.78
C THR A 158 -3.82 -2.87 -5.68
N HIS A 159 -3.66 -2.30 -6.89
CA HIS A 159 -4.77 -2.19 -7.84
C HIS A 159 -5.28 -3.56 -8.31
N LEU A 160 -4.39 -4.47 -8.68
CA LEU A 160 -4.77 -5.83 -9.11
C LEU A 160 -5.51 -6.59 -8.01
N LEU A 161 -5.02 -6.51 -6.76
CA LEU A 161 -5.71 -7.12 -5.63
C LEU A 161 -7.07 -6.46 -5.37
N TYR A 162 -7.14 -5.14 -5.41
CA TYR A 162 -8.38 -4.41 -5.21
C TYR A 162 -9.45 -4.81 -6.22
N GLU A 163 -9.12 -4.84 -7.52
CA GLU A 163 -10.03 -5.27 -8.59
C GLU A 163 -10.47 -6.73 -8.41
N ASN A 164 -9.53 -7.61 -8.05
CA ASN A 164 -9.84 -9.01 -7.80
C ASN A 164 -10.79 -9.17 -6.60
N ILE A 165 -10.57 -8.44 -5.52
CA ILE A 165 -11.45 -8.44 -4.34
C ILE A 165 -12.86 -7.96 -4.72
N LEU A 166 -12.98 -6.89 -5.52
CA LEU A 166 -14.28 -6.42 -5.97
C LEU A 166 -15.05 -7.48 -6.76
N GLY A 167 -14.36 -8.23 -7.62
CA GLY A 167 -14.98 -9.29 -8.43
C GLY A 167 -15.39 -10.52 -7.63
N HIS A 168 -14.64 -10.86 -6.58
CA HIS A 168 -14.76 -12.11 -5.84
C HIS A 168 -15.38 -11.98 -4.44
N SER A 169 -15.65 -10.77 -3.96
CA SER A 169 -16.29 -10.55 -2.66
C SER A 169 -17.71 -11.13 -2.63
N HIS A 170 -18.08 -11.76 -1.53
CA HIS A 170 -19.45 -12.26 -1.29
C HIS A 170 -20.51 -11.15 -1.19
N ILE A 171 -20.15 -9.88 -1.16
CA ILE A 171 -21.09 -8.77 -1.42
C ILE A 171 -21.65 -8.87 -2.84
N ASN A 172 -20.82 -9.34 -3.78
CA ASN A 172 -21.27 -9.71 -5.11
C ASN A 172 -21.93 -11.11 -5.08
N ILE A 173 -23.12 -11.25 -5.61
CA ILE A 173 -23.90 -12.51 -5.64
C ILE A 173 -23.10 -13.68 -6.25
N LYS A 174 -22.18 -13.41 -7.16
CA LYS A 174 -21.32 -14.40 -7.83
C LYS A 174 -19.95 -14.54 -7.18
N GLY A 175 -19.66 -13.82 -6.10
CA GLY A 175 -18.37 -13.86 -5.44
C GLY A 175 -18.15 -15.23 -4.75
N ASP A 176 -16.92 -15.72 -4.80
CA ASP A 176 -16.47 -16.96 -4.17
C ASP A 176 -15.55 -16.75 -2.97
N GLY A 177 -15.37 -15.49 -2.54
CA GLY A 177 -14.53 -15.10 -1.42
C GLY A 177 -13.02 -15.19 -1.69
N LYS A 178 -12.57 -15.50 -2.91
CA LYS A 178 -11.15 -15.66 -3.25
C LYS A 178 -10.53 -14.35 -3.72
N GLY A 179 -10.14 -13.50 -2.79
CA GLY A 179 -9.62 -12.15 -3.05
C GLY A 179 -8.23 -12.09 -3.71
N GLY A 180 -7.53 -13.22 -3.82
CA GLY A 180 -6.25 -13.35 -4.52
C GLY A 180 -5.04 -13.50 -3.61
N THR A 181 -3.89 -13.76 -4.22
CA THR A 181 -2.60 -13.93 -3.52
C THR A 181 -1.54 -13.01 -4.13
N TYR A 182 -0.85 -12.28 -3.28
CA TYR A 182 0.32 -11.48 -3.63
C TYR A 182 1.59 -12.22 -3.23
N PHE A 183 2.40 -12.57 -4.22
CA PHE A 183 3.75 -13.06 -4.02
C PHE A 183 4.76 -11.92 -4.12
N GLY A 184 5.57 -11.74 -3.10
CA GLY A 184 6.61 -10.71 -3.07
C GLY A 184 7.76 -11.10 -2.16
N ALA A 185 8.98 -11.01 -2.67
CA ALA A 185 10.19 -11.32 -1.92
C ALA A 185 10.27 -10.57 -0.58
N THR A 186 10.99 -11.12 0.38
CA THR A 186 11.25 -10.46 1.66
C THR A 186 11.90 -9.09 1.42
N GLY A 187 11.42 -8.06 2.12
CA GLY A 187 11.93 -6.70 1.95
C GLY A 187 11.34 -5.91 0.77
N CYS A 188 10.47 -6.49 -0.08
CA CYS A 188 9.84 -5.77 -1.19
C CYS A 188 8.78 -4.75 -0.76
N GLY A 189 8.45 -4.68 0.55
CA GLY A 189 7.47 -3.75 1.10
C GLY A 189 6.04 -4.29 1.13
N LYS A 190 5.84 -5.60 1.37
CA LYS A 190 4.53 -6.24 1.55
C LYS A 190 3.61 -5.48 2.51
N SER A 191 4.12 -5.11 3.69
CA SER A 191 3.34 -4.39 4.71
C SER A 191 2.81 -3.04 4.22
N MET A 192 3.60 -2.32 3.40
CA MET A 192 3.14 -1.09 2.76
C MET A 192 2.07 -1.36 1.69
N THR A 193 2.19 -2.46 0.95
CA THR A 193 1.15 -2.87 -0.02
C THR A 193 -0.15 -3.21 0.71
N MET A 194 -0.09 -3.91 1.84
CA MET A 194 -1.26 -4.17 2.70
C MET A 194 -1.92 -2.87 3.18
N LEU A 195 -1.11 -1.88 3.59
CA LEU A 195 -1.61 -0.58 4.05
C LEU A 195 -2.32 0.17 2.93
N PHE A 196 -1.73 0.26 1.73
CA PHE A 196 -2.35 0.89 0.57
C PHE A 196 -3.64 0.16 0.15
N LEU A 197 -3.61 -1.17 0.16
CA LEU A 197 -4.80 -1.98 -0.13
C LEU A 197 -5.90 -1.70 0.89
N THR A 198 -5.59 -1.71 2.19
CA THR A 198 -6.55 -1.40 3.24
C THR A 198 -7.15 -0.01 3.05
N ARG A 199 -6.34 1.01 2.72
CA ARG A 199 -6.81 2.35 2.38
C ARG A 199 -7.86 2.33 1.26
N MET A 200 -7.57 1.64 0.14
CA MET A 200 -8.49 1.57 -0.99
C MET A 200 -9.77 0.81 -0.63
N LEU A 201 -9.65 -0.30 0.10
CA LEU A 201 -10.79 -1.11 0.54
C LEU A 201 -11.72 -0.32 1.47
N MET A 202 -11.17 0.36 2.48
CA MET A 202 -11.94 1.16 3.45
C MET A 202 -12.72 2.30 2.78
N ARG A 203 -12.21 2.85 1.70
CA ARG A 203 -12.85 3.93 0.92
C ARG A 203 -13.76 3.43 -0.19
N SER A 204 -13.82 2.14 -0.42
CA SER A 204 -14.61 1.56 -1.50
C SER A 204 -16.10 1.63 -1.19
N ARG A 205 -16.84 2.34 -2.03
CA ARG A 205 -18.31 2.39 -1.97
C ARG A 205 -18.95 1.03 -2.28
N HIS A 206 -18.28 0.21 -3.10
CA HIS A 206 -18.75 -1.10 -3.51
C HIS A 206 -18.67 -2.15 -2.40
N LEU A 207 -17.79 -1.96 -1.42
CA LEU A 207 -17.57 -2.91 -0.33
C LEU A 207 -18.34 -2.56 0.95
N ALA A 208 -19.22 -1.55 0.92
CA ALA A 208 -20.09 -1.16 2.02
C ALA A 208 -19.34 -0.95 3.35
N SER A 209 -18.23 -0.19 3.31
CA SER A 209 -17.34 0.06 4.45
C SER A 209 -16.90 -1.25 5.11
N PRO A 210 -16.02 -2.01 4.49
CA PRO A 210 -15.67 -3.35 4.96
C PRO A 210 -14.98 -3.31 6.33
N THR A 211 -15.07 -4.41 7.06
CA THR A 211 -14.20 -4.68 8.20
C THR A 211 -12.97 -5.44 7.71
N ILE A 212 -11.78 -4.97 8.03
CA ILE A 212 -10.52 -5.62 7.65
C ILE A 212 -10.00 -6.42 8.84
N VAL A 213 -9.66 -7.68 8.62
CA VAL A 213 -8.99 -8.54 9.60
C VAL A 213 -7.60 -8.89 9.04
N LEU A 214 -6.58 -8.31 9.65
CA LEU A 214 -5.17 -8.57 9.31
C LEU A 214 -4.68 -9.73 10.17
N ILE A 215 -4.17 -10.77 9.53
CA ILE A 215 -3.76 -12.02 10.20
C ILE A 215 -2.28 -12.25 9.95
N THR A 216 -1.50 -12.32 11.03
CA THR A 216 -0.06 -12.58 11.00
C THR A 216 0.25 -13.98 11.55
N ASP A 217 1.40 -14.54 11.16
CA ASP A 217 1.88 -15.83 11.69
C ASP A 217 2.67 -15.65 13.00
N ARG A 218 3.37 -14.54 13.18
CA ARG A 218 4.30 -14.30 14.29
C ARG A 218 3.91 -13.08 15.10
N THR A 219 4.04 -13.18 16.41
CA THR A 219 3.80 -12.10 17.37
C THR A 219 4.73 -10.91 17.16
N ASP A 220 6.02 -11.13 16.85
CA ASP A 220 6.99 -10.05 16.64
C ASP A 220 6.71 -9.22 15.37
N LEU A 221 6.16 -9.86 14.31
CA LEU A 221 5.73 -9.19 13.09
C LEU A 221 4.39 -8.48 13.28
N ASP A 222 3.56 -9.00 14.18
CA ASP A 222 2.29 -8.38 14.58
C ASP A 222 2.52 -6.99 15.16
N ASP A 223 3.49 -6.83 16.06
CA ASP A 223 3.81 -5.54 16.68
C ASP A 223 4.29 -4.51 15.65
N GLN A 224 5.13 -4.90 14.69
CA GLN A 224 5.62 -4.00 13.65
C GLN A 224 4.50 -3.58 12.68
N LEU A 225 3.68 -4.53 12.25
CA LEU A 225 2.55 -4.28 11.37
C LEU A 225 1.50 -3.43 12.09
N ALA A 226 1.19 -3.75 13.36
CA ALA A 226 0.28 -2.99 14.20
C ALA A 226 0.75 -1.54 14.37
N ALA A 227 2.01 -1.32 14.70
CA ALA A 227 2.59 0.01 14.82
C ALA A 227 2.48 0.80 13.50
N GLN A 228 2.73 0.15 12.36
CA GLN A 228 2.61 0.78 11.04
C GLN A 228 1.16 1.22 10.76
N PHE A 229 0.17 0.37 11.05
CA PHE A 229 -1.24 0.69 10.85
C PHE A 229 -1.73 1.76 11.83
N VAL A 230 -1.33 1.69 13.09
CA VAL A 230 -1.64 2.71 14.10
C VAL A 230 -1.10 4.08 13.69
N ASN A 231 0.14 4.14 13.18
CA ASN A 231 0.75 5.37 12.67
C ASN A 231 0.14 5.86 11.35
N ALA A 232 -0.74 5.10 10.74
CA ALA A 232 -1.41 5.44 9.48
C ALA A 232 -2.94 5.59 9.63
N LYS A 233 -3.49 5.74 10.82
CA LYS A 233 -4.94 5.82 11.09
C LYS A 233 -5.64 6.82 10.19
N LEU A 234 -5.15 8.06 10.16
CA LEU A 234 -5.73 9.13 9.34
C LEU A 234 -5.69 8.79 7.85
N PHE A 235 -4.64 8.13 7.40
CA PHE A 235 -4.50 7.70 6.02
C PHE A 235 -5.48 6.57 5.69
N VAL A 236 -5.58 5.55 6.52
CA VAL A 236 -6.54 4.44 6.36
C VAL A 236 -7.97 4.97 6.35
N GLY A 237 -8.24 6.00 7.15
CA GLY A 237 -9.56 6.63 7.24
C GLY A 237 -10.50 5.92 8.21
N ASP A 238 -9.94 5.17 9.17
CA ASP A 238 -10.68 4.58 10.29
C ASP A 238 -9.87 4.73 11.58
N GLU A 239 -10.48 5.28 12.61
CA GLU A 239 -9.84 5.43 13.93
C GLU A 239 -9.79 4.13 14.71
N THR A 240 -10.61 3.13 14.32
CA THR A 240 -10.68 1.83 14.97
C THR A 240 -9.64 0.89 14.38
N ILE A 241 -8.40 1.01 14.83
CA ILE A 241 -7.32 0.06 14.54
C ILE A 241 -6.93 -0.59 15.86
N ILE A 242 -7.24 -1.88 16.01
CA ILE A 242 -7.10 -2.61 17.28
C ILE A 242 -6.25 -3.86 17.05
N ASN A 243 -5.20 -4.02 17.87
CA ASN A 243 -4.52 -5.29 18.01
C ASN A 243 -5.33 -6.16 18.98
N VAL A 244 -5.90 -7.23 18.45
CA VAL A 244 -6.82 -8.12 19.17
C VAL A 244 -6.01 -9.21 19.89
N GLU A 245 -6.15 -9.32 21.18
CA GLU A 245 -5.37 -10.28 21.97
C GLU A 245 -5.99 -11.69 21.97
N THR A 246 -7.31 -11.80 21.90
CA THR A 246 -8.00 -13.08 21.97
C THR A 246 -9.05 -13.25 20.88
N ARG A 247 -9.32 -14.50 20.48
CA ARG A 247 -10.42 -14.83 19.57
C ARG A 247 -11.78 -14.39 20.09
N LYS A 248 -12.01 -14.48 21.41
CA LYS A 248 -13.26 -14.04 22.04
C LYS A 248 -13.48 -12.55 21.85
N GLU A 249 -12.44 -11.75 22.06
CA GLU A 249 -12.45 -10.31 21.84
C GLU A 249 -12.77 -9.97 20.37
N LEU A 250 -12.12 -10.66 19.41
CA LEU A 250 -12.45 -10.49 18.00
C LEU A 250 -13.94 -10.77 17.72
N GLY A 251 -14.48 -11.85 18.30
CA GLY A 251 -15.90 -12.20 18.18
C GLY A 251 -16.83 -11.13 18.74
N GLU A 252 -16.49 -10.53 19.88
CA GLU A 252 -17.25 -9.43 20.50
C GLU A 252 -17.21 -8.17 19.65
N LEU A 253 -16.01 -7.81 19.15
CA LEU A 253 -15.81 -6.66 18.25
C LEU A 253 -16.57 -6.82 16.92
N LEU A 254 -16.62 -8.02 16.36
CA LEU A 254 -17.33 -8.29 15.10
C LEU A 254 -18.86 -8.34 15.29
N ARG A 255 -19.37 -8.91 16.41
CA ARG A 255 -20.82 -8.99 16.67
C ARG A 255 -21.49 -7.64 16.85
N GLY A 256 -20.81 -6.70 17.50
CA GLY A 256 -21.34 -5.35 17.74
C GLY A 256 -21.24 -4.41 16.55
N ARG A 257 -20.58 -4.82 15.45
CA ARG A 257 -20.22 -3.94 14.35
C ARG A 257 -20.88 -4.36 13.04
N LYS A 258 -21.41 -3.39 12.30
CA LYS A 258 -21.98 -3.62 10.98
C LYS A 258 -21.01 -3.28 9.83
N SER A 259 -20.04 -2.39 10.05
CA SER A 259 -19.12 -1.89 9.04
C SER A 259 -17.88 -1.27 9.68
N GLY A 260 -16.83 -1.09 8.89
CA GLY A 260 -15.58 -0.44 9.27
C GLY A 260 -14.75 -1.24 10.29
N GLY A 261 -13.63 -0.65 10.69
CA GLY A 261 -12.66 -1.20 11.62
C GLY A 261 -11.57 -2.05 10.99
N VAL A 262 -10.38 -1.95 11.54
CA VAL A 262 -9.21 -2.76 11.17
C VAL A 262 -8.73 -3.50 12.41
N PHE A 263 -8.77 -4.82 12.36
CA PHE A 263 -8.42 -5.69 13.48
C PHE A 263 -7.18 -6.51 13.12
N LEU A 264 -6.13 -6.39 13.92
CA LEU A 264 -4.92 -7.19 13.77
C LEU A 264 -4.97 -8.37 14.74
N THR A 265 -4.59 -9.55 14.28
CA THR A 265 -4.62 -10.78 15.08
C THR A 265 -3.62 -11.80 14.55
N THR A 266 -3.30 -12.82 15.34
CA THR A 266 -2.43 -13.90 14.89
C THR A 266 -3.23 -15.14 14.53
N ILE A 267 -2.70 -15.94 13.59
CA ILE A 267 -3.35 -17.17 13.12
C ILE A 267 -3.57 -18.19 14.24
N HIS A 268 -2.67 -18.23 15.24
CA HIS A 268 -2.74 -19.16 16.37
C HIS A 268 -4.00 -18.99 17.22
N LYS A 269 -4.61 -17.81 17.20
CA LYS A 269 -5.88 -17.54 17.92
C LYS A 269 -7.09 -18.25 17.31
N PHE A 270 -6.93 -18.89 16.12
CA PHE A 270 -7.98 -19.66 15.44
C PHE A 270 -7.82 -21.19 15.59
N SER A 271 -6.97 -21.69 16.52
CA SER A 271 -6.55 -23.09 16.53
C SER A 271 -7.48 -24.09 17.23
N GLU A 272 -8.48 -23.68 18.01
CA GLU A 272 -9.17 -24.60 18.93
C GLU A 272 -10.70 -24.53 18.94
N ASP A 273 -11.32 -23.55 18.30
CA ASP A 273 -12.78 -23.35 18.37
C ASP A 273 -13.37 -23.09 16.97
N ILE A 274 -14.44 -23.84 16.64
CA ILE A 274 -15.13 -23.78 15.33
C ILE A 274 -16.33 -22.82 15.37
N ASN A 275 -16.51 -22.06 16.46
CA ASN A 275 -17.67 -21.18 16.57
C ASN A 275 -17.63 -20.05 15.54
N LEU A 276 -18.78 -19.80 14.93
CA LEU A 276 -19.00 -18.68 14.02
C LEU A 276 -18.69 -17.36 14.74
N LEU A 277 -17.80 -16.56 14.17
CA LEU A 277 -17.51 -15.20 14.63
C LEU A 277 -18.45 -14.19 13.97
N SER A 278 -18.64 -14.32 12.66
CA SER A 278 -19.56 -13.47 11.89
C SER A 278 -19.93 -14.12 10.56
N ASP A 279 -21.16 -13.93 10.11
CA ASP A 279 -21.67 -14.32 8.79
C ASP A 279 -21.69 -13.17 7.77
N ARG A 280 -21.13 -12.04 8.13
CA ARG A 280 -21.10 -10.83 7.28
C ARG A 280 -20.25 -11.05 6.03
N ALA A 281 -20.77 -10.61 4.88
CA ALA A 281 -20.09 -10.65 3.58
C ALA A 281 -19.10 -9.48 3.36
N ASN A 282 -19.18 -8.40 4.16
CA ASN A 282 -18.28 -7.26 4.07
C ASN A 282 -17.09 -7.34 5.05
N ILE A 283 -16.58 -8.54 5.27
CA ILE A 283 -15.34 -8.77 6.00
C ILE A 283 -14.26 -9.20 4.98
N ILE A 284 -13.08 -8.61 5.09
CA ILE A 284 -11.93 -8.95 4.26
C ILE A 284 -10.79 -9.38 5.18
N CYS A 285 -10.36 -10.64 5.03
CA CYS A 285 -9.25 -11.21 5.75
C CYS A 285 -7.97 -11.12 4.91
N ILE A 286 -6.97 -10.40 5.40
CA ILE A 286 -5.66 -10.27 4.76
C ILE A 286 -4.65 -11.02 5.62
N SER A 287 -4.09 -12.12 5.08
CA SER A 287 -3.13 -12.95 5.79
C SER A 287 -1.71 -12.68 5.31
N ASP A 288 -0.82 -12.31 6.22
CA ASP A 288 0.63 -12.33 5.96
C ASP A 288 1.17 -13.75 6.10
N GLU A 289 2.24 -14.07 5.36
CA GLU A 289 2.83 -15.41 5.25
C GLU A 289 1.79 -16.50 4.94
N ALA A 290 0.93 -16.22 3.94
CA ALA A 290 -0.24 -17.04 3.60
C ALA A 290 0.09 -18.52 3.30
N HIS A 291 1.33 -18.84 2.88
CA HIS A 291 1.78 -20.23 2.70
C HIS A 291 1.70 -21.05 4.00
N ARG A 292 1.76 -20.42 5.16
CA ARG A 292 1.62 -21.11 6.46
C ARG A 292 0.18 -21.13 6.96
N SER A 293 -0.60 -20.12 6.61
CA SER A 293 -1.96 -19.91 7.13
C SER A 293 -3.05 -20.51 6.23
N GLN A 294 -2.80 -20.68 4.92
CA GLN A 294 -3.82 -21.07 3.95
C GLN A 294 -3.63 -22.47 3.33
N THR A 295 -2.53 -23.19 3.63
CA THR A 295 -2.19 -24.44 2.95
C THR A 295 -2.69 -25.72 3.62
N ASN A 296 -3.16 -25.73 4.86
CA ASN A 296 -3.60 -26.93 5.56
C ASN A 296 -5.11 -27.01 5.75
N ILE A 297 -5.84 -27.28 4.67
CA ILE A 297 -7.28 -27.63 4.70
C ILE A 297 -7.48 -29.10 5.04
N SER A 298 -6.43 -29.96 4.93
CA SER A 298 -6.49 -31.39 5.15
C SER A 298 -6.62 -31.73 6.64
N GLN A 299 -7.43 -32.75 6.92
CA GLN A 299 -7.67 -33.29 8.25
C GLN A 299 -6.44 -34.05 8.74
N ASN A 300 -5.85 -33.62 9.87
CA ASN A 300 -4.85 -34.39 10.59
C ASN A 300 -5.56 -35.25 11.65
N ILE A 301 -5.39 -36.56 11.56
CA ILE A 301 -5.93 -37.50 12.53
C ILE A 301 -4.76 -37.96 13.41
N SER A 302 -4.80 -37.63 14.70
CA SER A 302 -3.88 -38.19 15.70
C SER A 302 -4.63 -39.13 16.61
N ILE A 303 -4.11 -40.34 16.77
CA ILE A 303 -4.64 -41.35 17.70
C ILE A 303 -3.82 -41.20 18.99
N THR A 304 -4.49 -40.87 20.08
CA THR A 304 -3.90 -40.78 21.43
C THR A 304 -4.58 -41.79 22.33
N ASP A 305 -3.94 -42.14 23.45
CA ASP A 305 -4.48 -43.07 24.45
C ASP A 305 -5.84 -42.63 25.02
N LYS A 306 -6.27 -41.39 24.77
CA LYS A 306 -7.57 -40.81 25.15
C LYS A 306 -8.61 -40.79 24.04
N GLY A 307 -8.30 -41.35 22.86
CA GLY A 307 -9.19 -41.39 21.70
C GLY A 307 -8.62 -40.72 20.42
N VAL A 308 -9.43 -40.69 19.40
CA VAL A 308 -9.07 -40.06 18.07
C VAL A 308 -9.28 -38.56 18.15
N LYS A 309 -8.19 -37.78 18.12
CA LYS A 309 -8.25 -36.33 17.99
C LYS A 309 -8.16 -35.96 16.52
N ARG A 310 -9.20 -35.29 16.02
CA ARG A 310 -9.24 -34.70 14.66
C ARG A 310 -8.85 -33.25 14.79
N SER A 311 -7.78 -32.84 14.11
CA SER A 311 -7.39 -31.43 13.99
C SER A 311 -7.35 -31.02 12.52
N TYR A 312 -7.79 -29.82 12.24
CA TYR A 312 -7.72 -29.22 10.92
C TYR A 312 -6.64 -28.13 10.92
N GLY A 313 -6.18 -27.72 9.76
CA GLY A 313 -5.30 -26.57 9.64
C GLY A 313 -6.01 -25.25 9.98
N PHE A 314 -5.25 -24.23 10.33
CA PHE A 314 -5.75 -22.91 10.70
C PHE A 314 -6.66 -22.27 9.63
N ALA A 315 -6.37 -22.51 8.34
CA ALA A 315 -7.18 -22.01 7.24
C ALA A 315 -8.63 -22.46 7.35
N LYS A 316 -8.86 -23.73 7.72
CA LYS A 316 -10.23 -24.26 7.88
C LYS A 316 -10.95 -23.61 9.05
N TYR A 317 -10.30 -23.49 10.20
CA TYR A 317 -10.91 -22.84 11.37
C TYR A 317 -11.25 -21.37 11.11
N LEU A 318 -10.39 -20.66 10.39
CA LEU A 318 -10.62 -19.29 9.99
C LEU A 318 -11.84 -19.20 9.04
N HIS A 319 -11.88 -20.03 8.01
CA HIS A 319 -12.99 -20.07 7.06
C HIS A 319 -14.32 -20.44 7.72
N ASP A 320 -14.33 -21.46 8.60
CA ASP A 320 -15.54 -21.87 9.32
C ASP A 320 -16.03 -20.78 10.30
N SER A 321 -15.11 -19.94 10.79
CA SER A 321 -15.44 -18.79 11.67
C SER A 321 -15.98 -17.57 10.92
N LEU A 322 -15.58 -17.36 9.68
CA LEU A 322 -15.93 -16.22 8.83
C LEU A 322 -16.28 -16.69 7.40
N PRO A 323 -17.34 -17.50 7.22
CA PRO A 323 -17.60 -18.23 5.98
C PRO A 323 -17.87 -17.33 4.77
N ASN A 324 -18.36 -16.12 4.99
CA ASN A 324 -18.69 -15.16 3.93
C ASN A 324 -17.62 -14.06 3.77
N ALA A 325 -16.48 -14.17 4.46
CA ALA A 325 -15.39 -13.22 4.28
C ALA A 325 -14.68 -13.41 2.93
N THR A 326 -14.01 -12.35 2.46
CA THR A 326 -13.12 -12.42 1.31
C THR A 326 -11.68 -12.58 1.80
N TYR A 327 -10.96 -13.55 1.26
CA TYR A 327 -9.62 -13.92 1.72
C TYR A 327 -8.54 -13.48 0.74
N VAL A 328 -7.51 -12.82 1.27
CA VAL A 328 -6.36 -12.31 0.52
C VAL A 328 -5.09 -12.81 1.19
N GLY A 329 -4.18 -13.40 0.41
CA GLY A 329 -2.91 -13.91 0.89
C GLY A 329 -1.73 -13.01 0.48
N PHE A 330 -0.82 -12.77 1.41
CA PHE A 330 0.50 -12.19 1.14
C PHE A 330 1.55 -13.23 1.54
N THR A 331 2.55 -13.46 0.68
CA THR A 331 3.59 -14.44 0.96
C THR A 331 4.94 -14.06 0.36
N GLY A 332 6.02 -14.43 1.06
CA GLY A 332 7.40 -14.32 0.58
C GLY A 332 7.91 -15.56 -0.14
N THR A 333 7.17 -16.68 -0.06
CA THR A 333 7.50 -17.93 -0.71
C THR A 333 6.42 -18.31 -1.71
N PRO A 334 6.76 -18.88 -2.90
CA PRO A 334 5.77 -19.42 -3.82
C PRO A 334 4.91 -20.45 -3.10
N ILE A 335 3.62 -20.45 -3.41
CA ILE A 335 2.68 -21.52 -3.04
C ILE A 335 2.61 -22.42 -4.25
N ASP A 336 3.11 -23.66 -4.14
CA ASP A 336 3.02 -24.70 -5.16
C ASP A 336 1.59 -25.23 -5.28
#